data_58baf02a08dc7d00878b2cffdf618330
#
_entry.id   58baf02a08dc7d00878b2cffdf618330
#
_cell.length_a   1.000
_cell.length_b   1.000
_cell.length_c   1.000
_cell.angle_alpha   90.00
_cell.angle_beta   90.00
_cell.angle_gamma   90.00
#
_symmetry.space_group_name_H-M   'P 1'
#
loop_
_entity.id
_entity.type
_entity.pdbx_description
1 polymer ?
#
loop_
_entity_poly.entity_id
_entity_poly.type
_entity_poly.pdbx_seq_one_letter_code
_entity_poly.pdbx_strand_id
1 'polypeptide(L)'
;MKILKEPAARATLAFVIVAVALIVALWPRGGPDDTADGGGTTAATSTSGVTDQQVSEDELSKERAAAALQPCPDGTGPAGPHSVLAGVTVPCMATGAPVDLGVTTAGKPLVINMWAVWCLPCRRELPIFDQFSKDAGESLNVLAVHASQGGDKPYFVLKFLQEVGVHLPVVTDPNGAVAKAIGAPRVFPSTVLIRSDGTVADVLPRVFDSEAQLAQVVREKLGVDVGGAQ
;
A
#
# COMPACT_ATOMS: atom_id res chain seq x y z
N MET A 1 -8.05 0.72 -58.82
CA MET A 1 -8.79 1.81 -58.15
C MET A 1 -10.30 1.65 -58.41
N LYS A 2 -10.97 0.67 -57.74
CA LYS A 2 -12.43 0.41 -57.91
C LYS A 2 -13.21 0.41 -56.57
N ILE A 3 -12.57 0.76 -55.45
CA ILE A 3 -13.16 0.60 -54.07
C ILE A 3 -14.07 1.78 -53.65
N LEU A 4 -14.06 2.91 -54.39
CA LEU A 4 -14.79 4.13 -54.01
C LEU A 4 -16.18 4.29 -54.68
N LYS A 5 -16.72 3.26 -55.34
CA LYS A 5 -18.03 3.35 -56.03
C LYS A 5 -19.19 2.72 -55.26
N GLU A 6 -18.95 2.02 -54.18
CA GLU A 6 -19.98 1.46 -53.31
C GLU A 6 -20.57 2.52 -52.41
N PRO A 7 -21.91 2.69 -52.35
CA PRO A 7 -22.54 3.70 -51.49
C PRO A 7 -22.23 3.47 -49.98
N ALA A 8 -22.03 2.23 -49.57
CA ALA A 8 -21.63 1.85 -48.23
C ALA A 8 -20.23 2.38 -47.85
N ALA A 9 -19.25 2.33 -48.78
CA ALA A 9 -17.89 2.83 -48.59
C ALA A 9 -17.85 4.36 -48.41
N ARG A 10 -18.73 5.08 -49.11
CA ARG A 10 -18.86 6.55 -48.98
C ARG A 10 -19.48 6.95 -47.64
N ALA A 11 -20.48 6.20 -47.17
CA ALA A 11 -21.10 6.44 -45.84
C ALA A 11 -20.10 6.20 -44.71
N THR A 12 -19.29 5.13 -44.78
CA THR A 12 -18.26 4.82 -43.81
C THR A 12 -17.16 5.89 -43.77
N LEU A 13 -16.72 6.36 -44.97
CA LEU A 13 -15.71 7.41 -45.06
C LEU A 13 -16.22 8.75 -44.48
N ALA A 14 -17.47 9.11 -44.76
CA ALA A 14 -18.10 10.32 -44.21
C ALA A 14 -18.19 10.23 -42.69
N PHE A 15 -18.57 9.07 -42.12
CA PHE A 15 -18.64 8.85 -40.68
C PHE A 15 -17.27 8.97 -40.01
N VAL A 16 -16.23 8.40 -40.59
CA VAL A 16 -14.84 8.50 -40.10
C VAL A 16 -14.35 9.95 -40.10
N ILE A 17 -14.64 10.71 -41.16
CA ILE A 17 -14.25 12.13 -41.25
C ILE A 17 -14.95 12.95 -40.14
N VAL A 18 -16.25 12.73 -39.93
CA VAL A 18 -17.01 13.42 -38.88
C VAL A 18 -16.47 13.03 -37.50
N ALA A 19 -16.19 11.74 -37.24
CA ALA A 19 -15.63 11.29 -35.97
C ALA A 19 -14.24 11.89 -35.70
N VAL A 20 -13.38 11.96 -36.68
CA VAL A 20 -12.04 12.58 -36.56
C VAL A 20 -12.19 14.11 -36.34
N ALA A 21 -13.11 14.78 -37.05
CA ALA A 21 -13.34 16.20 -36.81
C ALA A 21 -13.86 16.50 -35.40
N LEU A 22 -14.71 15.65 -34.87
CA LEU A 22 -15.19 15.78 -33.48
C LEU A 22 -14.06 15.53 -32.46
N ILE A 23 -13.21 14.54 -32.68
CA ILE A 23 -12.05 14.28 -31.82
C ILE A 23 -11.10 15.48 -31.83
N VAL A 24 -10.82 16.07 -33.01
CA VAL A 24 -9.96 17.26 -33.11
C VAL A 24 -10.61 18.51 -32.51
N ALA A 25 -11.93 18.67 -32.63
CA ALA A 25 -12.66 19.79 -32.07
C ALA A 25 -12.75 19.73 -30.53
N LEU A 26 -12.81 18.53 -29.96
CA LEU A 26 -12.88 18.29 -28.52
C LEU A 26 -11.49 18.13 -27.88
N TRP A 27 -10.41 18.17 -28.67
CA TRP A 27 -9.04 18.08 -28.13
C TRP A 27 -8.72 19.39 -27.39
N PRO A 28 -8.34 19.33 -26.11
CA PRO A 28 -7.99 20.54 -25.37
C PRO A 28 -6.78 21.20 -26.01
N ARG A 29 -7.00 22.35 -26.65
CA ARG A 29 -5.94 23.18 -27.20
C ARG A 29 -5.31 23.98 -26.05
N GLY A 30 -4.21 23.46 -25.50
CA GLY A 30 -3.30 24.25 -24.70
C GLY A 30 -2.54 25.22 -25.61
N GLY A 31 -2.86 26.48 -25.60
CA GLY A 31 -2.11 27.55 -26.26
C GLY A 31 -1.41 28.42 -25.20
N PRO A 32 -0.21 28.95 -25.51
CA PRO A 32 0.52 29.81 -24.58
C PRO A 32 0.05 31.27 -24.66
N ASP A 33 0.05 31.91 -23.49
CA ASP A 33 0.19 33.32 -23.17
C ASP A 33 -0.55 34.39 -23.99
N ASP A 34 -1.42 35.15 -23.30
CA ASP A 34 -1.31 36.61 -23.33
C ASP A 34 -1.99 37.23 -22.10
N THR A 35 -1.34 38.21 -21.55
CA THR A 35 -1.64 39.07 -20.41
C THR A 35 -2.86 39.95 -20.64
N ALA A 36 -3.72 40.13 -19.61
CA ALA A 36 -4.14 41.38 -18.98
C ALA A 36 -5.57 41.35 -18.37
N ASP A 37 -5.60 41.63 -17.08
CA ASP A 37 -6.52 42.49 -16.33
C ASP A 37 -8.04 42.32 -16.45
N GLY A 38 -8.72 42.15 -15.29
CA GLY A 38 -10.17 42.38 -15.17
C GLY A 38 -10.89 41.44 -14.21
N GLY A 39 -11.13 41.87 -12.97
CA GLY A 39 -11.77 41.17 -11.87
C GLY A 39 -13.11 40.50 -12.21
N GLY A 40 -13.30 39.33 -11.60
CA GLY A 40 -14.55 38.60 -11.63
C GLY A 40 -14.44 37.35 -10.76
N THR A 41 -14.89 37.47 -9.51
CA THR A 41 -15.03 36.38 -8.55
C THR A 41 -16.07 35.38 -9.04
N THR A 42 -15.64 34.26 -9.58
CA THR A 42 -16.47 33.05 -9.69
C THR A 42 -15.66 31.88 -9.11
N ALA A 43 -16.15 31.39 -7.98
CA ALA A 43 -15.62 30.18 -7.33
C ALA A 43 -15.81 28.98 -8.27
N ALA A 44 -14.82 28.67 -9.06
CA ALA A 44 -14.71 27.39 -9.76
C ALA A 44 -14.24 26.36 -8.73
N THR A 45 -15.14 25.48 -8.32
CA THR A 45 -14.81 24.28 -7.57
C THR A 45 -13.96 23.40 -8.50
N SER A 46 -12.66 23.63 -8.47
CA SER A 46 -11.69 22.74 -9.11
C SER A 46 -11.63 21.47 -8.28
N THR A 47 -12.29 20.41 -8.75
CA THR A 47 -12.01 19.06 -8.29
C THR A 47 -10.63 18.69 -8.85
N SER A 48 -9.59 19.27 -8.28
CA SER A 48 -8.20 18.89 -8.56
C SER A 48 -8.00 17.51 -7.95
N GLY A 49 -7.84 16.49 -8.78
CA GLY A 49 -7.38 15.19 -8.33
C GLY A 49 -6.05 15.38 -7.62
N VAL A 50 -6.04 15.24 -6.30
CA VAL A 50 -4.82 15.34 -5.49
C VAL A 50 -3.89 14.21 -5.92
N THR A 51 -2.69 14.55 -6.39
CA THR A 51 -1.61 13.60 -6.58
C THR A 51 -0.72 13.60 -5.34
N ASP A 52 -0.14 12.49 -4.98
CA ASP A 52 0.71 12.36 -3.78
C ASP A 52 1.90 13.34 -3.77
N GLN A 53 2.38 13.75 -4.94
CA GLN A 53 3.42 14.77 -5.10
C GLN A 53 2.98 16.20 -4.74
N GLN A 54 1.66 16.43 -4.61
CA GLN A 54 1.07 17.73 -4.25
C GLN A 54 0.65 17.79 -2.77
N VAL A 55 0.77 16.67 -2.05
CA VAL A 55 0.40 16.60 -0.63
C VAL A 55 1.51 17.21 0.22
N SER A 56 1.16 18.20 1.04
CA SER A 56 2.11 18.82 1.97
C SER A 56 2.39 17.93 3.18
N GLU A 57 3.53 18.13 3.85
CA GLU A 57 3.84 17.41 5.10
C GLU A 57 2.80 17.70 6.21
N ASP A 58 2.21 18.90 6.23
CA ASP A 58 1.13 19.23 7.18
C ASP A 58 -0.12 18.39 6.89
N GLU A 59 -0.44 18.16 5.64
CA GLU A 59 -1.57 17.31 5.25
C GLU A 59 -1.28 15.85 5.55
N LEU A 60 -0.09 15.34 5.25
CA LEU A 60 0.35 14.00 5.63
C LEU A 60 0.32 13.79 7.15
N SER A 61 0.73 14.79 7.91
CA SER A 61 0.65 14.75 9.39
C SER A 61 -0.79 14.62 9.89
N LYS A 62 -1.73 15.35 9.29
CA LYS A 62 -3.16 15.22 9.60
C LYS A 62 -3.69 13.84 9.26
N GLU A 63 -3.30 13.30 8.12
CA GLU A 63 -3.73 11.95 7.71
C GLU A 63 -3.13 10.86 8.59
N ARG A 64 -1.88 10.99 9.06
CA ARG A 64 -1.27 10.10 10.05
C ARG A 64 -2.06 10.13 11.37
N ALA A 65 -2.39 11.33 11.84
CA ALA A 65 -3.20 11.49 13.05
C ALA A 65 -4.61 10.87 12.89
N ALA A 66 -5.25 11.04 11.73
CA ALA A 66 -6.56 10.48 11.44
C ALA A 66 -6.53 8.95 11.30
N ALA A 67 -5.46 8.38 10.73
CA ALA A 67 -5.28 6.93 10.60
C ALA A 67 -5.05 6.25 11.96
N ALA A 68 -4.54 6.98 12.95
CA ALA A 68 -4.31 6.51 14.33
C ALA A 68 -3.61 5.14 14.38
N LEU A 69 -2.61 4.95 13.52
CA LEU A 69 -1.86 3.69 13.45
C LEU A 69 -1.05 3.48 14.73
N GLN A 70 -0.92 2.24 15.15
CA GLN A 70 0.02 1.87 16.18
C GLN A 70 1.46 2.23 15.76
N PRO A 71 2.33 2.62 16.70
CA PRO A 71 3.73 2.87 16.38
C PRO A 71 4.39 1.62 15.81
N CYS A 72 5.36 1.82 14.90
CA CYS A 72 6.18 0.71 14.45
C CYS A 72 6.99 0.13 15.62
N PRO A 73 7.42 -1.14 15.53
CA PRO A 73 8.26 -1.74 16.56
C PRO A 73 9.48 -0.86 16.87
N ASP A 74 9.84 -0.74 18.15
CA ASP A 74 10.85 0.19 18.68
C ASP A 74 11.99 -0.53 19.43
N GLY A 75 12.19 -1.83 19.18
CA GLY A 75 13.28 -2.59 19.77
C GLY A 75 14.65 -1.90 19.56
N THR A 76 15.52 -1.97 20.54
CA THR A 76 16.82 -1.29 20.56
C THR A 76 18.02 -2.24 20.54
N GLY A 77 17.76 -3.56 20.45
CA GLY A 77 18.81 -4.58 20.41
C GLY A 77 19.54 -4.63 19.05
N PRO A 78 20.73 -5.21 18.98
CA PRO A 78 21.35 -5.47 17.69
C PRO A 78 20.46 -6.42 16.88
N ALA A 79 20.45 -6.26 15.55
CA ALA A 79 19.84 -7.26 14.69
C ALA A 79 20.44 -8.65 14.99
N GLY A 80 19.56 -9.65 15.05
CA GLY A 80 20.03 -11.03 15.27
C GLY A 80 21.08 -11.45 14.20
N PRO A 81 22.03 -12.32 14.54
CA PRO A 81 23.13 -12.69 13.62
C PRO A 81 22.65 -13.37 12.33
N HIS A 82 21.43 -13.86 12.33
CA HIS A 82 20.79 -14.51 11.17
C HIS A 82 19.58 -13.74 10.64
N SER A 83 19.37 -12.50 11.13
CA SER A 83 18.21 -11.70 10.73
C SER A 83 18.25 -11.38 9.24
N VAL A 84 17.25 -11.88 8.52
CA VAL A 84 17.06 -11.55 7.10
C VAL A 84 16.73 -10.06 6.90
N LEU A 85 16.25 -9.37 7.95
CA LEU A 85 15.91 -7.95 7.93
C LEU A 85 17.07 -7.05 8.38
N ALA A 86 18.27 -7.59 8.65
CA ALA A 86 19.41 -6.79 9.06
C ALA A 86 19.75 -5.70 8.03
N GLY A 87 19.76 -4.43 8.47
CA GLY A 87 20.03 -3.27 7.61
C GLY A 87 18.88 -2.88 6.66
N VAL A 88 17.70 -3.51 6.79
CA VAL A 88 16.52 -3.13 6.03
C VAL A 88 15.82 -1.97 6.71
N THR A 89 15.94 -0.77 6.13
CA THR A 89 15.34 0.47 6.64
C THR A 89 14.20 0.91 5.73
N VAL A 90 13.03 1.18 6.34
CA VAL A 90 11.80 1.54 5.63
C VAL A 90 11.01 2.62 6.39
N PRO A 91 10.17 3.43 5.72
CA PRO A 91 9.33 4.43 6.37
C PRO A 91 8.22 3.80 7.21
N CYS A 92 8.08 4.24 8.45
CA CYS A 92 6.93 3.93 9.31
C CYS A 92 5.75 4.82 8.96
N MET A 93 4.57 4.25 8.70
CA MET A 93 3.39 5.03 8.30
C MET A 93 2.82 5.89 9.44
N ALA A 94 2.94 5.45 10.69
CA ALA A 94 2.47 6.22 11.85
C ALA A 94 3.22 7.55 12.02
N THR A 95 4.52 7.59 11.71
CA THR A 95 5.37 8.75 11.98
C THR A 95 6.00 9.38 10.75
N GLY A 96 6.13 8.63 9.64
CA GLY A 96 6.93 8.99 8.49
C GLY A 96 8.44 8.77 8.68
N ALA A 97 8.88 8.46 9.90
CA ALA A 97 10.29 8.25 10.21
C ALA A 97 10.81 6.89 9.68
N PRO A 98 12.09 6.80 9.30
CA PRO A 98 12.69 5.53 8.94
C PRO A 98 12.85 4.62 10.16
N VAL A 99 12.60 3.32 9.99
CA VAL A 99 12.83 2.28 10.99
C VAL A 99 13.72 1.18 10.40
N ASP A 100 14.73 0.74 11.14
CA ASP A 100 15.54 -0.44 10.81
C ASP A 100 14.83 -1.68 11.36
N LEU A 101 14.26 -2.48 10.46
CA LEU A 101 13.46 -3.65 10.86
C LEU A 101 14.31 -4.73 11.52
N GLY A 102 15.59 -4.87 11.17
CA GLY A 102 16.48 -5.84 11.79
C GLY A 102 16.75 -5.54 13.26
N VAL A 103 16.79 -4.26 13.61
CA VAL A 103 16.98 -3.77 15.00
C VAL A 103 15.66 -3.77 15.76
N THR A 104 14.64 -3.14 15.20
CA THR A 104 13.37 -2.87 15.91
C THR A 104 12.52 -4.11 16.16
N THR A 105 12.73 -5.19 15.39
CA THR A 105 12.02 -6.46 15.57
C THR A 105 12.89 -7.56 16.19
N ALA A 106 14.12 -7.23 16.60
CA ALA A 106 15.06 -8.22 17.14
C ALA A 106 14.54 -8.93 18.41
N GLY A 107 14.77 -10.23 18.48
CA GLY A 107 14.48 -11.05 19.65
C GLY A 107 13.02 -11.47 19.84
N LYS A 108 12.08 -10.95 19.04
CA LYS A 108 10.67 -11.38 19.04
C LYS A 108 10.31 -12.05 17.72
N PRO A 109 9.44 -13.05 17.71
CA PRO A 109 8.85 -13.54 16.47
C PRO A 109 8.08 -12.42 15.77
N LEU A 110 8.02 -12.47 14.42
CA LEU A 110 7.39 -11.44 13.62
C LEU A 110 6.49 -12.07 12.55
N VAL A 111 5.29 -11.55 12.44
CA VAL A 111 4.33 -11.85 11.37
C VAL A 111 4.28 -10.64 10.44
N ILE A 112 4.68 -10.83 9.19
CA ILE A 112 4.59 -9.80 8.15
C ILE A 112 3.41 -10.13 7.24
N ASN A 113 2.49 -9.17 7.06
CA ASN A 113 1.49 -9.20 6.00
C ASN A 113 1.93 -8.28 4.86
N MET A 114 2.21 -8.86 3.69
CA MET A 114 2.54 -8.11 2.46
C MET A 114 1.26 -7.81 1.70
N TRP A 115 1.00 -6.53 1.43
CA TRP A 115 -0.24 -6.06 0.82
C TRP A 115 -0.06 -4.86 -0.12
N ALA A 116 -1.13 -4.45 -0.81
CA ALA A 116 -1.14 -3.23 -1.62
C ALA A 116 -2.55 -2.62 -1.67
N VAL A 117 -2.66 -1.31 -1.85
CA VAL A 117 -3.94 -0.57 -1.91
C VAL A 117 -4.90 -1.07 -3.00
N TRP A 118 -4.37 -1.56 -4.11
CA TRP A 118 -5.14 -2.12 -5.23
C TRP A 118 -5.53 -3.59 -5.06
N CYS A 119 -5.05 -4.26 -4.00
CA CYS A 119 -5.28 -5.67 -3.74
C CYS A 119 -6.63 -5.88 -3.03
N LEU A 120 -7.65 -6.26 -3.76
CA LEU A 120 -8.99 -6.46 -3.20
C LEU A 120 -9.07 -7.56 -2.10
N PRO A 121 -8.38 -8.71 -2.22
CA PRO A 121 -8.32 -9.67 -1.11
C PRO A 121 -7.64 -9.11 0.14
N CYS A 122 -6.58 -8.30 -0.02
CA CYS A 122 -5.87 -7.66 1.10
C CYS A 122 -6.79 -6.76 1.94
N ARG A 123 -7.72 -6.04 1.27
CA ARG A 123 -8.71 -5.19 1.93
C ARG A 123 -9.57 -5.97 2.94
N ARG A 124 -9.89 -7.23 2.65
CA ARG A 124 -10.68 -8.09 3.54
C ARG A 124 -9.84 -8.74 4.63
N GLU A 125 -8.56 -8.99 4.34
CA GLU A 125 -7.65 -9.68 5.26
C GLU A 125 -7.06 -8.74 6.32
N LEU A 126 -6.74 -7.49 5.97
CA LEU A 126 -6.09 -6.54 6.88
C LEU A 126 -6.79 -6.35 8.23
N PRO A 127 -8.15 -6.28 8.32
CA PRO A 127 -8.82 -6.22 9.63
C PRO A 127 -8.59 -7.47 10.49
N ILE A 128 -8.37 -8.64 9.89
CA ILE A 128 -8.03 -9.88 10.60
C ILE A 128 -6.64 -9.76 11.24
N PHE A 129 -5.66 -9.21 10.52
CA PHE A 129 -4.33 -8.94 11.04
C PHE A 129 -4.34 -7.85 12.11
N ASP A 130 -5.21 -6.85 11.97
CA ASP A 130 -5.37 -5.78 12.97
C ASP A 130 -5.87 -6.35 14.30
N GLN A 131 -6.88 -7.22 14.27
CA GLN A 131 -7.37 -7.90 15.47
C GLN A 131 -6.31 -8.85 16.04
N PHE A 132 -5.70 -9.67 15.18
CA PHE A 132 -4.63 -10.58 15.59
C PHE A 132 -3.44 -9.84 16.23
N SER A 133 -3.10 -8.64 15.75
CA SER A 133 -2.05 -7.81 16.34
C SER A 133 -2.39 -7.38 17.77
N LYS A 134 -3.65 -7.04 18.03
CA LYS A 134 -4.14 -6.67 19.37
C LYS A 134 -4.08 -7.85 20.32
N ASP A 135 -4.50 -9.04 19.87
CA ASP A 135 -4.55 -10.25 20.68
C ASP A 135 -3.16 -10.86 20.91
N ALA A 136 -2.23 -10.66 19.95
CA ALA A 136 -0.84 -11.05 20.10
C ALA A 136 -0.09 -10.22 21.18
N GLY A 137 -0.45 -8.95 21.34
CA GLY A 137 0.14 -8.05 22.33
C GLY A 137 1.68 -8.08 22.28
N GLU A 138 2.30 -8.41 23.41
CA GLU A 138 3.78 -8.48 23.52
C GLU A 138 4.39 -9.83 23.10
N SER A 139 3.56 -10.83 22.76
CA SER A 139 4.04 -12.19 22.46
C SER A 139 4.83 -12.26 21.16
N LEU A 140 4.47 -11.45 20.18
CA LEU A 140 5.13 -11.33 18.88
C LEU A 140 4.85 -9.95 18.25
N ASN A 141 5.63 -9.60 17.23
CA ASN A 141 5.35 -8.42 16.42
C ASN A 141 4.44 -8.79 15.25
N VAL A 142 3.47 -7.92 14.93
CA VAL A 142 2.70 -7.98 13.69
C VAL A 142 2.97 -6.70 12.91
N LEU A 143 3.32 -6.82 11.62
CA LEU A 143 3.69 -5.70 10.78
C LEU A 143 3.03 -5.84 9.40
N ALA A 144 2.22 -4.88 9.02
CA ALA A 144 1.75 -4.80 7.65
C ALA A 144 2.75 -4.02 6.79
N VAL A 145 3.17 -4.61 5.68
CA VAL A 145 4.14 -4.03 4.75
C VAL A 145 3.45 -3.74 3.42
N HIS A 146 3.27 -2.47 3.10
CA HIS A 146 2.76 -2.07 1.80
C HIS A 146 3.83 -2.25 0.73
N ALA A 147 3.51 -3.01 -0.31
CA ALA A 147 4.43 -3.34 -1.39
C ALA A 147 4.91 -2.11 -2.18
N SER A 148 5.99 -2.29 -2.95
CA SER A 148 6.62 -1.21 -3.73
C SER A 148 5.67 -0.51 -4.73
N GLN A 149 4.70 -1.26 -5.30
CA GLN A 149 3.69 -0.67 -6.19
C GLN A 149 2.72 0.23 -5.41
N GLY A 150 3.05 1.52 -5.32
CA GLY A 150 2.32 2.53 -4.57
C GLY A 150 2.85 2.78 -3.15
N GLY A 151 3.94 2.10 -2.74
CA GLY A 151 4.60 2.33 -1.44
C GLY A 151 5.31 3.67 -1.33
N ASP A 152 5.47 4.37 -2.46
CA ASP A 152 5.95 5.75 -2.55
C ASP A 152 4.83 6.80 -2.41
N LYS A 153 3.60 6.37 -2.12
CA LYS A 153 2.42 7.23 -2.05
C LYS A 153 1.74 7.18 -0.68
N PRO A 154 2.37 7.73 0.37
CA PRO A 154 1.90 7.61 1.75
C PRO A 154 0.49 8.15 1.96
N TYR A 155 0.07 9.21 1.28
CA TYR A 155 -1.27 9.76 1.37
C TYR A 155 -2.36 8.73 1.05
N PHE A 156 -2.23 8.04 -0.08
CA PHE A 156 -3.23 7.04 -0.49
C PHE A 156 -3.22 5.81 0.40
N VAL A 157 -2.04 5.42 0.90
CA VAL A 157 -1.91 4.32 1.87
C VAL A 157 -2.63 4.67 3.17
N LEU A 158 -2.44 5.88 3.72
CA LEU A 158 -3.13 6.35 4.93
C LEU A 158 -4.64 6.42 4.73
N LYS A 159 -5.11 6.97 3.60
CA LYS A 159 -6.54 7.01 3.27
C LYS A 159 -7.16 5.63 3.20
N PHE A 160 -6.49 4.68 2.57
CA PHE A 160 -6.95 3.30 2.50
C PHE A 160 -7.07 2.66 3.89
N LEU A 161 -6.06 2.83 4.75
CA LEU A 161 -6.06 2.28 6.11
C LEU A 161 -7.18 2.85 6.97
N GLN A 162 -7.45 4.16 6.85
CA GLN A 162 -8.61 4.81 7.50
C GLN A 162 -9.93 4.20 7.01
N GLU A 163 -10.07 4.01 5.69
CA GLU A 163 -11.29 3.47 5.07
C GLU A 163 -11.58 2.03 5.53
N VAL A 164 -10.54 1.20 5.73
CA VAL A 164 -10.71 -0.18 6.18
C VAL A 164 -10.69 -0.33 7.71
N GLY A 165 -10.46 0.76 8.46
CA GLY A 165 -10.47 0.78 9.93
C GLY A 165 -9.35 -0.04 10.56
N VAL A 166 -8.15 0.01 9.98
CA VAL A 166 -6.98 -0.78 10.39
C VAL A 166 -5.97 0.11 11.09
N HIS A 167 -5.46 -0.32 12.24
CA HIS A 167 -4.59 0.46 13.13
C HIS A 167 -3.27 -0.25 13.49
N LEU A 168 -3.04 -1.51 13.09
CA LEU A 168 -1.78 -2.20 13.37
C LEU A 168 -0.57 -1.43 12.82
N PRO A 169 0.67 -1.73 13.25
CA PRO A 169 1.87 -1.10 12.70
C PRO A 169 2.00 -1.33 11.20
N VAL A 170 2.24 -0.26 10.45
CA VAL A 170 2.38 -0.30 8.98
C VAL A 170 3.68 0.38 8.56
N VAL A 171 4.40 -0.26 7.66
CA VAL A 171 5.53 0.33 6.92
C VAL A 171 5.27 0.26 5.42
N THR A 172 5.94 1.11 4.65
CA THR A 172 5.96 1.01 3.19
C THR A 172 7.31 0.48 2.71
N ASP A 173 7.29 -0.30 1.64
CA ASP A 173 8.49 -0.87 1.02
C ASP A 173 8.67 -0.33 -0.41
N PRO A 174 8.92 0.99 -0.59
CA PRO A 174 8.92 1.63 -1.92
C PRO A 174 9.96 1.05 -2.87
N ASN A 175 11.07 0.56 -2.32
CA ASN A 175 12.19 0.02 -3.09
C ASN A 175 12.19 -1.51 -3.16
N GLY A 176 11.23 -2.20 -2.54
CA GLY A 176 11.16 -3.66 -2.48
C GLY A 176 12.27 -4.30 -1.64
N ALA A 177 12.86 -3.55 -0.70
CA ALA A 177 13.95 -4.03 0.15
C ALA A 177 13.48 -5.12 1.13
N VAL A 178 12.32 -4.93 1.75
CA VAL A 178 11.70 -5.93 2.63
C VAL A 178 11.35 -7.17 1.83
N ALA A 179 10.59 -7.01 0.73
CA ALA A 179 10.17 -8.14 -0.10
C ALA A 179 11.36 -8.98 -0.57
N LYS A 180 12.46 -8.34 -0.98
CA LYS A 180 13.70 -9.01 -1.38
C LYS A 180 14.35 -9.75 -0.21
N ALA A 181 14.45 -9.10 0.95
CA ALA A 181 15.13 -9.65 2.12
C ALA A 181 14.44 -10.92 2.66
N ILE A 182 13.10 -10.92 2.69
CA ILE A 182 12.30 -12.05 3.20
C ILE A 182 11.95 -13.08 2.12
N GLY A 183 12.38 -12.88 0.87
CA GLY A 183 12.03 -13.77 -0.24
C GLY A 183 10.54 -13.80 -0.58
N ALA A 184 9.80 -12.69 -0.33
CA ALA A 184 8.38 -12.65 -0.59
C ALA A 184 8.07 -12.75 -2.09
N PRO A 185 7.08 -13.57 -2.50
CA PRO A 185 6.63 -13.64 -3.88
C PRO A 185 5.89 -12.35 -4.27
N ARG A 186 5.80 -12.07 -5.58
CA ARG A 186 5.04 -10.93 -6.11
C ARG A 186 3.53 -11.23 -6.20
N VAL A 187 3.00 -11.84 -5.15
CA VAL A 187 1.58 -12.21 -5.02
C VAL A 187 1.05 -11.63 -3.73
N PHE A 188 -0.11 -11.00 -3.77
CA PHE A 188 -0.72 -10.37 -2.60
C PHE A 188 -2.15 -10.88 -2.38
N PRO A 189 -2.53 -11.09 -1.11
CA PRO A 189 -1.70 -10.96 0.07
C PRO A 189 -0.70 -12.13 0.18
N SER A 190 0.39 -11.88 0.90
CA SER A 190 1.34 -12.92 1.31
C SER A 190 1.75 -12.68 2.75
N THR A 191 1.74 -13.74 3.56
CA THR A 191 2.18 -13.68 4.95
C THR A 191 3.54 -14.32 5.09
N VAL A 192 4.47 -13.65 5.77
CA VAL A 192 5.79 -14.18 6.08
C VAL A 192 5.97 -14.27 7.57
N LEU A 193 6.38 -15.45 8.04
CA LEU A 193 6.61 -15.74 9.43
C LEU A 193 8.10 -15.76 9.70
N ILE A 194 8.55 -14.97 10.67
CA ILE A 194 9.96 -14.82 11.05
C ILE A 194 10.12 -15.23 12.51
N ARG A 195 11.12 -16.10 12.80
CA ARG A 195 11.45 -16.52 14.14
C ARG A 195 12.14 -15.42 14.93
N SER A 196 12.19 -15.58 16.23
CA SER A 196 12.88 -14.64 17.14
C SER A 196 14.38 -14.47 16.85
N ASP A 197 15.01 -15.43 16.18
CA ASP A 197 16.41 -15.32 15.72
C ASP A 197 16.55 -14.52 14.41
N GLY A 198 15.42 -14.09 13.81
CA GLY A 198 15.36 -13.33 12.57
C GLY A 198 15.35 -14.16 11.29
N THR A 199 15.31 -15.51 11.37
CA THR A 199 15.20 -16.38 10.21
C THR A 199 13.76 -16.53 9.73
N VAL A 200 13.56 -16.69 8.41
CA VAL A 200 12.22 -16.97 7.86
C VAL A 200 11.79 -18.38 8.27
N ALA A 201 10.63 -18.49 8.89
CA ALA A 201 10.00 -19.75 9.24
C ALA A 201 9.16 -20.31 8.07
N ASP A 202 8.37 -19.44 7.45
CA ASP A 202 7.50 -19.81 6.32
C ASP A 202 7.09 -18.59 5.50
N VAL A 203 6.71 -18.82 4.23
CA VAL A 203 6.15 -17.82 3.30
C VAL A 203 4.87 -18.38 2.74
N LEU A 204 3.76 -17.69 2.99
CA LEU A 204 2.40 -18.15 2.74
C LEU A 204 1.67 -17.20 1.76
N PRO A 205 1.73 -17.46 0.44
CA PRO A 205 1.03 -16.65 -0.56
C PRO A 205 -0.45 -17.07 -0.63
N ARG A 206 -1.20 -16.77 0.41
CA ARG A 206 -2.63 -17.08 0.52
C ARG A 206 -3.37 -16.03 1.33
N VAL A 207 -4.69 -16.01 1.21
CA VAL A 207 -5.59 -15.24 2.06
C VAL A 207 -5.87 -15.99 3.35
N PHE A 208 -5.92 -15.28 4.47
CA PHE A 208 -6.49 -15.76 5.73
C PHE A 208 -7.91 -15.19 5.87
N ASP A 209 -8.89 -16.08 6.02
CA ASP A 209 -10.28 -15.69 6.13
C ASP A 209 -10.75 -15.52 7.58
N SER A 210 -9.91 -15.89 8.55
CA SER A 210 -10.18 -15.72 9.97
C SER A 210 -8.89 -15.63 10.78
N GLU A 211 -9.01 -14.97 11.95
CA GLU A 211 -7.94 -14.88 12.94
C GLU A 211 -7.53 -16.28 13.45
N ALA A 212 -8.48 -17.17 13.66
CA ALA A 212 -8.21 -18.54 14.10
C ALA A 212 -7.28 -19.30 13.14
N GLN A 213 -7.45 -19.12 11.82
CA GLN A 213 -6.55 -19.72 10.82
C GLN A 213 -5.13 -19.14 10.93
N LEU A 214 -5.00 -17.83 11.15
CA LEU A 214 -3.71 -17.17 11.32
C LEU A 214 -3.04 -17.63 12.61
N ALA A 215 -3.77 -17.63 13.74
CA ALA A 215 -3.28 -18.09 15.04
C ALA A 215 -2.80 -19.54 15.00
N GLN A 216 -3.56 -20.44 14.33
CA GLN A 216 -3.15 -21.84 14.16
C GLN A 216 -1.79 -21.92 13.46
N VAL A 217 -1.61 -21.22 12.34
CA VAL A 217 -0.35 -21.27 11.57
C VAL A 217 0.80 -20.66 12.35
N VAL A 218 0.57 -19.56 13.06
CA VAL A 218 1.58 -18.93 13.93
C VAL A 218 2.02 -19.90 15.03
N ARG A 219 1.10 -20.60 15.68
CA ARG A 219 1.41 -21.64 16.68
C ARG A 219 2.24 -22.77 16.07
N GLU A 220 1.83 -23.29 14.91
CA GLU A 220 2.53 -24.39 14.25
C GLU A 220 3.95 -24.02 13.80
N LYS A 221 4.17 -22.80 13.32
CA LYS A 221 5.43 -22.38 12.68
C LYS A 221 6.38 -21.61 13.60
N LEU A 222 5.83 -20.86 14.54
CA LEU A 222 6.60 -20.01 15.46
C LEU A 222 6.53 -20.49 16.92
N GLY A 223 5.64 -21.44 17.26
CA GLY A 223 5.45 -21.94 18.61
C GLY A 223 4.85 -20.91 19.56
N VAL A 224 4.15 -19.89 19.05
CA VAL A 224 3.51 -18.83 19.83
C VAL A 224 2.01 -19.03 19.87
N ASP A 225 1.45 -19.11 21.08
CA ASP A 225 0.03 -19.10 21.28
C ASP A 225 -0.48 -17.65 21.42
N VAL A 226 -1.35 -17.24 20.50
CA VAL A 226 -2.07 -15.97 20.58
C VAL A 226 -3.44 -16.23 21.15
N GLY A 227 -3.66 -15.79 22.38
CA GLY A 227 -4.93 -15.97 23.08
C GLY A 227 -5.97 -14.98 22.59
N GLY A 228 -7.09 -15.47 22.06
CA GLY A 228 -8.21 -14.66 21.57
C GLY A 228 -9.04 -15.33 20.49
N ALA A 229 -8.48 -16.26 19.72
CA ALA A 229 -9.18 -17.00 18.68
C ALA A 229 -10.09 -18.09 19.29
N GLN A 230 -11.26 -17.69 19.82
CA GLN A 230 -12.37 -18.59 20.16
C GLN A 230 -13.45 -18.51 19.09
#